data_5c6b9f22d3cb2be4b815edd6c6131ce4
#
_entry.id   5c6b9f22d3cb2be4b815edd6c6131ce4
#
_cell.length_a   1.000
_cell.length_b   1.000
_cell.length_c   1.000
_cell.angle_alpha   90.00
_cell.angle_beta   90.00
_cell.angle_gamma   90.00
#
_symmetry.space_group_name_H-M   'P 1'
#
loop_
_entity.id
_entity.type
_entity.pdbx_description
1 polymer ?
#
loop_
_entity_poly.entity_id
_entity_poly.type
_entity_poly.pdbx_seq_one_letter_code
_entity_poly.pdbx_strand_id
1 'polypeptide(L)'
;MTVPQPAHAPVFAAPPLPANDRPPVTLALDLGTVTGWAMRLPDRTIVSGTMAFRPGRYEGGGMRFLRFRSWLDEMLRSAPGLAAIYFEEVRRHAGTDAAHIYGGFLAHLAAWCEQKRIPYQGVPVGAIK
;
A
#
# COMPACT_ATOMS: atom_id res chain seq x y z
N MET A 1 7.48 25.31 0.86
CA MET A 1 7.18 24.55 1.23
C MET A 1 7.34 24.09 1.12
N THR A 2 7.48 24.27 1.27
CA THR A 2 7.36 23.41 1.60
C THR A 2 7.54 22.71 1.40
N VAL A 3 7.85 22.73 1.24
CA VAL A 3 7.70 21.68 1.46
C VAL A 3 7.77 21.27 1.27
N PRO A 4 8.13 21.47 1.08
CA PRO A 4 7.72 20.78 1.19
C PRO A 4 7.70 20.35 1.29
N GLN A 5 7.78 20.46 1.13
CA GLN A 5 7.37 19.84 1.60
C GLN A 5 7.38 19.17 1.84
N PRO A 6 7.80 19.53 1.89
CA PRO A 6 7.31 18.89 2.39
C PRO A 6 7.23 18.55 2.65
N ALA A 7 7.62 18.62 2.62
CA ALA A 7 7.12 18.02 3.23
C ALA A 7 7.23 17.66 3.57
N HIS A 8 7.39 17.53 3.94
CA HIS A 8 6.95 16.99 4.71
C HIS A 8 6.97 16.43 5.31
N ALA A 9 7.49 16.93 5.38
CA ALA A 9 7.18 16.19 6.28
C ALA A 9 6.86 15.84 6.73
N PRO A 10 6.98 15.99 6.92
CA PRO A 10 6.40 15.37 7.55
C PRO A 10 6.04 15.38 7.85
N VAL A 11 6.07 15.65 7.62
CA VAL A 11 5.47 15.34 8.12
C VAL A 11 5.06 15.60 8.50
N PHE A 12 4.95 16.07 8.50
CA PHE A 12 4.28 16.13 9.09
C PHE A 12 4.12 17.26 9.63
N ALA A 13 3.92 18.18 9.43
CA ALA A 13 3.78 19.15 10.22
C ALA A 13 2.55 19.68 10.62
N ALA A 14 2.26 20.38 11.19
CA ALA A 14 1.32 20.68 11.98
C ALA A 14 0.34 21.10 11.60
N PRO A 15 -0.32 21.00 11.98
CA PRO A 15 -1.33 21.10 11.81
C PRO A 15 -2.33 21.43 12.40
N PRO A 16 -3.16 21.66 11.78
CA PRO A 16 -4.31 22.01 12.37
C PRO A 16 -4.81 21.00 13.28
N LEU A 17 -5.35 21.39 14.32
CA LEU A 17 -5.80 20.52 15.33
C LEU A 17 -6.85 19.57 14.90
N PRO A 18 -7.83 19.95 14.11
CA PRO A 18 -8.83 18.99 13.67
C PRO A 18 -8.20 17.86 12.90
N ALA A 19 -7.16 18.12 12.14
CA ALA A 19 -6.46 17.08 11.43
C ALA A 19 -5.77 16.15 12.40
N ASN A 20 -5.23 16.68 13.48
CA ASN A 20 -4.56 15.85 14.47
C ASN A 20 -5.53 15.02 15.27
N ASP A 21 -6.78 15.46 15.38
CA ASP A 21 -7.78 14.72 16.12
C ASP A 21 -8.41 13.60 15.31
N ARG A 22 -8.15 13.57 14.01
CA ARG A 22 -8.71 12.53 13.15
C ARG A 22 -7.79 11.32 13.12
N PRO A 23 -8.36 10.11 13.10
CA PRO A 23 -7.55 8.93 12.90
C PRO A 23 -6.82 9.02 11.56
N PRO A 24 -5.61 8.49 11.49
CA PRO A 24 -4.89 8.48 10.22
C PRO A 24 -5.56 7.56 9.20
N VAL A 25 -5.33 7.84 7.93
CA VAL A 25 -5.75 6.94 6.87
C VAL A 25 -4.77 5.78 6.82
N THR A 26 -5.26 4.57 6.81
CA THR A 26 -4.41 3.37 6.70
C THR A 26 -4.91 2.50 5.57
N LEU A 27 -3.97 1.82 4.91
CA LEU A 27 -4.26 0.91 3.82
C LEU A 27 -3.76 -0.47 4.19
N ALA A 28 -4.61 -1.48 4.03
CA ALA A 28 -4.24 -2.87 4.27
C ALA A 28 -4.28 -3.62 2.94
N LEU A 29 -3.29 -4.47 2.70
CA LEU A 29 -3.13 -5.16 1.43
C LEU A 29 -2.94 -6.66 1.63
N ASP A 30 -3.60 -7.43 0.79
CA ASP A 30 -3.35 -8.85 0.61
C ASP A 30 -2.71 -8.98 -0.77
N LEU A 31 -1.36 -9.04 -0.79
CA LEU A 31 -0.58 -8.89 -2.01
C LEU A 31 -0.68 -10.12 -2.92
N GLY A 32 -0.91 -9.87 -4.19
CA GLY A 32 -0.98 -10.92 -5.20
C GLY A 32 -1.39 -10.37 -6.54
N THR A 33 -1.45 -11.24 -7.54
CA THR A 33 -1.92 -10.85 -8.88
C THR A 33 -3.31 -10.24 -8.82
N VAL A 34 -4.15 -10.75 -7.92
CA VAL A 34 -5.38 -10.08 -7.53
C VAL A 34 -5.17 -9.64 -6.10
N THR A 35 -4.92 -8.35 -5.93
CA THR A 35 -4.63 -7.78 -4.63
C THR A 35 -5.93 -7.37 -3.95
N GLY A 36 -6.17 -7.90 -2.76
CA GLY A 36 -7.25 -7.42 -1.91
C GLY A 36 -6.78 -6.20 -1.14
N TRP A 37 -7.65 -5.23 -0.95
CA TRP A 37 -7.28 -4.03 -0.22
C TRP A 37 -8.44 -3.51 0.61
N ALA A 38 -8.10 -2.83 1.69
CA ALA A 38 -9.05 -2.13 2.53
C ALA A 38 -8.41 -0.85 3.03
N MET A 39 -9.16 0.23 3.01
CA MET A 39 -8.67 1.53 3.46
C MET A 39 -9.60 2.06 4.52
N ARG A 40 -9.03 2.44 5.65
CA ARG A 40 -9.78 3.10 6.71
C ARG A 40 -9.58 4.60 6.57
N LEU A 41 -10.69 5.31 6.44
CA LEU A 41 -10.72 6.75 6.25
C LEU A 41 -10.74 7.49 7.58
N PRO A 42 -10.52 8.81 7.58
CA PRO A 42 -10.49 9.57 8.84
C PRO A 42 -11.78 9.50 9.65
N ASP A 43 -12.93 9.31 9.00
CA ASP A 43 -14.22 9.17 9.70
C ASP A 43 -14.45 7.75 10.20
N ARG A 44 -13.42 6.88 10.09
CA ARG A 44 -13.43 5.47 10.50
C ARG A 44 -14.23 4.55 9.61
N THR A 45 -14.77 5.06 8.51
CA THR A 45 -15.37 4.16 7.53
C THR A 45 -14.28 3.39 6.81
N ILE A 46 -14.63 2.19 6.37
CA ILE A 46 -13.70 1.33 5.64
C ILE A 46 -14.26 1.11 4.25
N VAL A 47 -13.44 1.37 3.25
CA VAL A 47 -13.73 1.02 1.87
C VAL A 47 -12.79 -0.11 1.48
N SER A 48 -13.25 -1.01 0.63
CA SER A 48 -12.42 -2.16 0.26
C SER A 48 -12.75 -2.63 -1.15
N GLY A 49 -11.88 -3.45 -1.67
CA GLY A 49 -12.08 -4.00 -3.00
C GLY A 49 -10.93 -4.90 -3.39
N THR A 50 -10.85 -5.20 -4.68
CA THR A 50 -9.76 -5.97 -5.26
C THR A 50 -9.27 -5.26 -6.50
N MET A 51 -8.00 -5.51 -6.85
CA MET A 51 -7.43 -4.98 -8.08
C MET A 51 -6.55 -6.07 -8.69
N ALA A 52 -6.78 -6.34 -9.97
CA ALA A 52 -6.02 -7.35 -10.69
C ALA A 52 -4.87 -6.71 -11.45
N PHE A 53 -3.70 -7.35 -11.39
CA PHE A 53 -2.49 -6.86 -12.04
C PHE A 53 -1.93 -7.88 -13.03
N ARG A 54 -2.81 -8.71 -13.59
CA ARG A 54 -2.37 -9.75 -14.50
C ARG A 54 -1.83 -9.13 -15.78
N PRO A 55 -0.63 -9.51 -16.23
CA PRO A 55 -0.10 -9.00 -17.50
C PRO A 55 -0.98 -9.44 -18.66
N GLY A 56 -1.02 -8.63 -19.70
CA GLY A 56 -1.68 -9.01 -20.93
C GLY A 56 -0.93 -10.13 -21.63
N ARG A 57 -1.61 -10.75 -22.59
CA ARG A 57 -1.11 -11.93 -23.29
C ARG A 57 0.26 -11.72 -23.93
N TYR A 58 0.51 -10.52 -24.44
CA TYR A 58 1.74 -10.20 -25.16
C TYR A 58 2.65 -9.27 -24.38
N GLU A 59 2.41 -9.15 -23.08
CA GLU A 59 3.20 -8.28 -22.21
C GLU A 59 4.20 -9.09 -21.40
N GLY A 60 5.31 -8.45 -21.03
CA GLY A 60 6.26 -9.06 -20.12
C GLY A 60 5.75 -9.08 -18.69
N GLY A 61 6.32 -9.97 -17.89
CA GLY A 61 5.90 -10.14 -16.49
C GLY A 61 6.11 -8.91 -15.63
N GLY A 62 6.99 -7.99 -16.03
CA GLY A 62 7.23 -6.76 -15.28
C GLY A 62 6.04 -5.80 -15.30
N MET A 63 5.14 -5.93 -16.29
CA MET A 63 3.97 -5.06 -16.36
C MET A 63 3.06 -5.23 -15.15
N ARG A 64 3.02 -6.42 -14.58
CA ARG A 64 2.29 -6.66 -13.32
C ARG A 64 2.71 -5.67 -12.25
N PHE A 65 4.01 -5.51 -12.10
CA PHE A 65 4.54 -4.67 -11.01
C PHE A 65 4.50 -3.19 -11.35
N LEU A 66 4.63 -2.83 -12.62
CA LEU A 66 4.42 -1.43 -13.02
C LEU A 66 3.00 -0.99 -12.77
N ARG A 67 2.02 -1.84 -13.10
CA ARG A 67 0.62 -1.53 -12.84
C ARG A 67 0.33 -1.43 -11.35
N PHE A 68 0.95 -2.30 -10.56
CA PHE A 68 0.83 -2.24 -9.11
C PHE A 68 1.34 -0.89 -8.58
N ARG A 69 2.51 -0.46 -9.03
CA ARG A 69 3.06 0.82 -8.58
C ARG A 69 2.20 2.00 -9.02
N SER A 70 1.68 1.96 -10.25
CA SER A 70 0.78 3.01 -10.71
C SER A 70 -0.50 3.07 -9.87
N TRP A 71 -1.01 1.92 -9.51
CA TRP A 71 -2.19 1.83 -8.65
C TRP A 71 -1.89 2.40 -7.25
N LEU A 72 -0.73 2.11 -6.70
CA LEU A 72 -0.34 2.71 -5.42
C LEU A 72 -0.28 4.23 -5.51
N ASP A 73 0.24 4.76 -6.62
CA ASP A 73 0.25 6.20 -6.84
C ASP A 73 -1.17 6.77 -6.86
N GLU A 74 -2.10 6.07 -7.52
CA GLU A 74 -3.50 6.49 -7.55
C GLU A 74 -4.13 6.47 -6.16
N MET A 75 -3.85 5.44 -5.38
CA MET A 75 -4.36 5.34 -4.03
C MET A 75 -3.86 6.50 -3.17
N LEU A 76 -2.59 6.85 -3.31
CA LEU A 76 -2.03 7.97 -2.57
C LEU A 76 -2.67 9.30 -3.00
N ARG A 77 -2.92 9.48 -4.29
CA ARG A 77 -3.60 10.69 -4.76
C ARG A 77 -5.02 10.79 -4.22
N SER A 78 -5.71 9.65 -4.09
CA SER A 78 -7.06 9.61 -3.54
C SER A 78 -7.08 9.84 -2.04
N ALA A 79 -6.00 9.51 -1.37
CA ALA A 79 -5.92 9.60 0.09
C ALA A 79 -4.59 10.23 0.49
N PRO A 80 -4.44 11.55 0.29
CA PRO A 80 -3.15 12.19 0.57
C PRO A 80 -2.74 12.12 2.04
N GLY A 81 -3.68 11.82 2.94
CA GLY A 81 -3.36 11.62 4.35
C GLY A 81 -2.96 10.20 4.71
N LEU A 82 -2.63 9.37 3.72
CA LEU A 82 -2.21 8.00 3.95
C LEU A 82 -0.97 7.97 4.85
N ALA A 83 -1.11 7.36 6.03
CA ALA A 83 -0.10 7.42 7.06
C ALA A 83 0.65 6.11 7.25
N ALA A 84 0.08 4.99 6.83
CA ALA A 84 0.73 3.70 7.00
C ALA A 84 0.07 2.66 6.10
N ILE A 85 0.86 1.68 5.70
CA ILE A 85 0.39 0.54 4.93
C ILE A 85 0.73 -0.74 5.69
N TYR A 86 -0.25 -1.61 5.80
CA TYR A 86 -0.09 -2.94 6.39
C TYR A 86 -0.32 -3.98 5.31
N PHE A 87 0.43 -5.08 5.37
CA PHE A 87 0.22 -6.17 4.43
C PHE A 87 0.30 -7.49 5.17
N GLU A 88 -0.41 -8.48 4.64
CA GLU A 88 -0.37 -9.82 5.22
C GLU A 88 0.96 -10.47 4.89
N GLU A 89 1.66 -10.96 5.93
CA GLU A 89 2.89 -11.71 5.74
C GLU A 89 2.54 -13.15 5.39
N VAL A 90 2.91 -13.59 4.21
CA VAL A 90 2.68 -14.94 3.76
C VAL A 90 4.01 -15.67 3.81
N ARG A 91 4.12 -16.66 4.67
CA ARG A 91 5.36 -17.41 4.86
C ARG A 91 5.37 -18.72 4.08
N ARG A 92 4.20 -19.24 3.71
CA ARG A 92 4.08 -20.47 2.94
C ARG A 92 3.28 -20.19 1.69
N HIS A 93 3.77 -20.70 0.59
CA HIS A 93 3.14 -20.51 -0.71
C HIS A 93 2.86 -21.85 -1.35
N ALA A 94 1.89 -21.88 -2.27
CA ALA A 94 1.51 -23.11 -2.96
C ALA A 94 2.62 -23.65 -3.85
N GLY A 95 3.59 -22.82 -4.23
CA GLY A 95 4.69 -23.24 -5.07
C GLY A 95 5.69 -22.13 -5.26
N THR A 96 6.72 -22.42 -6.04
CA THR A 96 7.81 -21.48 -6.30
C THR A 96 7.32 -20.23 -7.02
N ASP A 97 6.44 -20.40 -8.01
CA ASP A 97 5.93 -19.27 -8.77
C ASP A 97 5.13 -18.32 -7.88
N ALA A 98 4.29 -18.88 -7.01
CA ALA A 98 3.50 -18.06 -6.08
C ALA A 98 4.42 -17.29 -5.14
N ALA A 99 5.49 -17.93 -4.68
CA ALA A 99 6.45 -17.27 -3.80
C ALA A 99 7.16 -16.13 -4.52
N HIS A 100 7.57 -16.34 -5.77
CA HIS A 100 8.24 -15.31 -6.56
C HIS A 100 7.35 -14.12 -6.83
N ILE A 101 6.09 -14.36 -7.16
CA ILE A 101 5.12 -13.30 -7.44
C ILE A 101 4.87 -12.48 -6.17
N TYR A 102 4.63 -13.16 -5.05
CA TYR A 102 4.43 -12.48 -3.78
C TYR A 102 5.66 -11.64 -3.42
N GLY A 103 6.86 -12.22 -3.55
CA GLY A 103 8.10 -11.51 -3.27
C GLY A 103 8.28 -10.29 -4.15
N GLY A 104 7.88 -10.39 -5.42
CA GLY A 104 7.92 -9.26 -6.34
C GLY A 104 7.01 -8.13 -5.88
N PHE A 105 5.75 -8.43 -5.53
CA PHE A 105 4.84 -7.42 -5.02
C PHE A 105 5.38 -6.79 -3.73
N LEU A 106 5.88 -7.61 -2.83
CA LEU A 106 6.41 -7.10 -1.57
C LEU A 106 7.62 -6.19 -1.80
N ALA A 107 8.54 -6.57 -2.67
CA ALA A 107 9.71 -5.75 -2.96
C ALA A 107 9.31 -4.41 -3.55
N HIS A 108 8.36 -4.40 -4.48
CA HIS A 108 7.89 -3.16 -5.09
C HIS A 108 7.12 -2.30 -4.10
N LEU A 109 6.30 -2.91 -3.24
CA LEU A 109 5.61 -2.18 -2.19
C LEU A 109 6.60 -1.51 -1.24
N ALA A 110 7.56 -2.28 -0.76
CA ALA A 110 8.54 -1.76 0.19
C ALA A 110 9.34 -0.60 -0.41
N ALA A 111 9.82 -0.77 -1.66
CA ALA A 111 10.58 0.28 -2.32
C ALA A 111 9.73 1.53 -2.54
N TRP A 112 8.48 1.36 -2.95
CA TRP A 112 7.57 2.47 -3.16
C TRP A 112 7.32 3.22 -1.84
N CYS A 113 7.09 2.48 -0.75
CA CYS A 113 6.88 3.09 0.55
C CYS A 113 8.11 3.87 1.01
N GLU A 114 9.31 3.33 0.77
CA GLU A 114 10.54 4.05 1.11
C GLU A 114 10.63 5.36 0.31
N GLN A 115 10.32 5.31 -0.98
CA GLN A 115 10.34 6.51 -1.81
C GLN A 115 9.36 7.57 -1.33
N LYS A 116 8.18 7.14 -0.91
CA LYS A 116 7.12 8.06 -0.47
C LYS A 116 7.21 8.39 1.01
N ARG A 117 8.11 7.74 1.73
CA ARG A 117 8.29 7.93 3.17
C ARG A 117 7.01 7.58 3.94
N ILE A 118 6.38 6.49 3.54
CA ILE A 118 5.20 5.97 4.21
C ILE A 118 5.61 4.72 4.98
N PRO A 119 5.35 4.68 6.30
CA PRO A 119 5.62 3.47 7.08
C PRO A 119 4.84 2.28 6.57
N TYR A 120 5.44 1.12 6.61
CA TYR A 120 4.80 -0.11 6.19
C TYR A 120 5.20 -1.24 7.12
N GLN A 121 4.30 -2.20 7.28
CA GLN A 121 4.55 -3.30 8.21
C GLN A 121 3.78 -4.55 7.78
N GLY A 122 4.47 -5.68 7.83
CA GLY A 122 3.83 -6.97 7.63
C GLY A 122 3.11 -7.42 8.88
N VAL A 123 1.98 -8.08 8.70
CA VAL A 123 1.18 -8.61 9.80
C VAL A 123 1.06 -10.11 9.59
N PRO A 124 1.45 -10.93 10.58
CA PRO A 124 1.34 -12.38 10.44
C PRO A 124 -0.11 -12.82 10.25
N VAL A 125 -0.32 -13.86 9.47
CA VAL A 125 -1.66 -14.38 9.19
C VAL A 125 -2.42 -14.69 10.49
N GLY A 126 -1.73 -15.27 11.46
CA GLY A 126 -2.37 -15.61 12.73
C GLY A 126 -2.90 -14.42 13.51
N ALA A 127 -2.31 -13.24 13.31
CA ALA A 127 -2.73 -12.03 14.02
C ALA A 127 -3.97 -11.39 13.37
N ILE A 128 -4.28 -11.78 12.14
CA ILE A 128 -5.40 -11.19 11.41
C ILE A 128 -6.73 -11.86 11.79
N LYS A 129 -6.67 -13.12 12.20
CA LYS A 129 -7.85 -13.90 12.59
C LYS A 129 -8.42 -13.43 13.96
#